data_3b488c890095fedbba825f641f5eff83
#
_entry.id   3b488c890095fedbba825f641f5eff83
#
_cell.length_a   1.000
_cell.length_b   1.000
_cell.length_c   1.000
_cell.angle_alpha   90.00
_cell.angle_beta   90.00
_cell.angle_gamma   90.00
#
_symmetry.space_group_name_H-M   'P 1'
#
loop_
_entity.id
_entity.type
_entity.pdbx_description
1 polymer ?
#
loop_
_entity_poly.entity_id
_entity_poly.type
_entity_poly.pdbx_seq_one_letter_code
_entity_poly.pdbx_strand_id
1 'polypeptide(L)'
;MDALEQRTVAKVGRRLLPLLMLGYFAAYLDRVNLGFAALQMNKDLGFSASVFGFGAGIFFLGYFVFEVPSNLALERFGARKWIARIMLTWGVLSGAMAFVRGETGFYVIRVLLGAAEAGFFPGIVFYLTLWFPSAYRARVMGLFVIALPVSVIVGAPVSGLIYGLDGALGLRGWQWLFLIEAIPALILAVVTFFYLTDWPSEARWLTTEERDWLIARLDAERRQREAAQSLSVVQALYNPKVLALSAVYFGVSATSTGLSYFLPQIVRGFGVSYLQTTLITAIPYVVGAVGMVAYGRRSDRHLERRSHVAVALLLAAIGIGVSTILDQPVLKIAAFCLAGFGVYGALAIF
;
A
#
# COMPACT_ATOMS: atom_id res chain seq x y z
N MET A 1 -32.91 -4.23 2.41
CA MET A 1 -32.05 -4.02 1.22
C MET A 1 -32.71 -4.75 0.06
N ASP A 2 -32.87 -4.07 -1.06
CA ASP A 2 -33.47 -4.60 -2.27
C ASP A 2 -32.55 -5.70 -2.87
N ALA A 3 -33.15 -6.75 -3.41
CA ALA A 3 -32.37 -7.85 -4.03
C ALA A 3 -31.54 -7.37 -5.22
N LEU A 4 -32.02 -6.34 -5.95
CA LEU A 4 -31.29 -5.67 -7.03
C LEU A 4 -30.03 -4.98 -6.53
N GLU A 5 -30.14 -4.23 -5.43
CA GLU A 5 -29.02 -3.55 -4.77
C GLU A 5 -27.90 -4.52 -4.42
N GLN A 6 -28.24 -5.59 -3.68
CA GLN A 6 -27.25 -6.58 -3.23
C GLN A 6 -26.56 -7.27 -4.41
N ARG A 7 -27.34 -7.67 -5.43
CA ARG A 7 -26.82 -8.32 -6.63
C ARG A 7 -25.88 -7.39 -7.41
N THR A 8 -26.28 -6.12 -7.58
CA THR A 8 -25.50 -5.13 -8.34
C THR A 8 -24.18 -4.85 -7.65
N VAL A 9 -24.21 -4.52 -6.34
CA VAL A 9 -22.99 -4.24 -5.57
C VAL A 9 -22.06 -5.44 -5.50
N ALA A 10 -22.60 -6.66 -5.33
CA ALA A 10 -21.79 -7.88 -5.33
C ALA A 10 -21.13 -8.11 -6.71
N LYS A 11 -21.83 -7.85 -7.81
CA LYS A 11 -21.30 -8.01 -9.17
C LYS A 11 -20.20 -6.99 -9.47
N VAL A 12 -20.40 -5.72 -9.09
CA VAL A 12 -19.38 -4.67 -9.18
C VAL A 12 -18.14 -5.05 -8.36
N GLY A 13 -18.35 -5.51 -7.12
CA GLY A 13 -17.26 -5.93 -6.24
C GLY A 13 -16.45 -7.07 -6.83
N ARG A 14 -17.10 -8.14 -7.29
CA ARG A 14 -16.42 -9.30 -7.89
C ARG A 14 -15.62 -8.94 -9.15
N ARG A 15 -16.06 -7.93 -9.89
CA ARG A 15 -15.39 -7.52 -11.11
C ARG A 15 -14.22 -6.58 -10.86
N LEU A 16 -14.38 -5.58 -10.00
CA LEU A 16 -13.38 -4.52 -9.84
C LEU A 16 -12.37 -4.79 -8.74
N LEU A 17 -12.81 -5.27 -7.56
CA LEU A 17 -11.95 -5.40 -6.40
C LEU A 17 -10.76 -6.33 -6.61
N PRO A 18 -10.87 -7.52 -7.23
CA PRO A 18 -9.71 -8.39 -7.40
C PRO A 18 -8.57 -7.72 -8.16
N LEU A 19 -8.87 -7.02 -9.27
CA LEU A 19 -7.85 -6.31 -10.04
C LEU A 19 -7.21 -5.17 -9.23
N LEU A 20 -8.02 -4.37 -8.55
CA LEU A 20 -7.52 -3.26 -7.73
C LEU A 20 -6.70 -3.76 -6.54
N MET A 21 -7.12 -4.84 -5.89
CA MET A 21 -6.37 -5.49 -4.81
C MET A 21 -5.03 -6.06 -5.30
N LEU A 22 -5.00 -6.70 -6.47
CA LEU A 22 -3.76 -7.17 -7.09
C LEU A 22 -2.84 -6.00 -7.45
N GLY A 23 -3.41 -4.88 -7.94
CA GLY A 23 -2.64 -3.67 -8.19
C GLY A 23 -2.01 -3.11 -6.92
N TYR A 24 -2.78 -3.05 -5.82
CA TYR A 24 -2.27 -2.56 -4.54
C TYR A 24 -1.27 -3.54 -3.89
N PHE A 25 -1.52 -4.84 -4.06
CA PHE A 25 -0.56 -5.89 -3.69
C PHE A 25 0.79 -5.68 -4.41
N ALA A 26 0.77 -5.48 -5.73
CA ALA A 26 1.99 -5.24 -6.51
C ALA A 26 2.70 -3.94 -6.10
N ALA A 27 1.95 -2.85 -5.85
CA ALA A 27 2.51 -1.59 -5.39
C ALA A 27 3.19 -1.72 -4.03
N TYR A 28 2.57 -2.46 -3.12
CA TYR A 28 3.16 -2.64 -1.78
C TYR A 28 4.32 -3.64 -1.78
N LEU A 29 4.27 -4.67 -2.62
CA LEU A 29 5.38 -5.57 -2.86
C LEU A 29 6.63 -4.80 -3.31
N ASP A 30 6.45 -3.90 -4.29
CA ASP A 30 7.52 -3.06 -4.83
C ASP A 30 8.12 -2.08 -3.79
N ARG A 31 7.30 -1.60 -2.85
CA ARG A 31 7.80 -0.79 -1.72
C ARG A 31 8.63 -1.60 -0.74
N VAL A 32 8.21 -2.81 -0.43
CA VAL A 32 8.85 -3.67 0.57
C VAL A 32 10.13 -4.33 0.03
N ASN A 33 10.20 -4.59 -1.28
CA ASN A 33 11.35 -5.21 -1.92
C ASN A 33 12.66 -4.43 -1.68
N LEU A 34 12.57 -3.09 -1.55
CA LEU A 34 13.72 -2.26 -1.22
C LEU A 34 14.39 -2.69 0.11
N GLY A 35 13.59 -3.03 1.13
CA GLY A 35 14.09 -3.52 2.41
C GLY A 35 14.81 -4.87 2.28
N PHE A 36 14.31 -5.76 1.43
CA PHE A 36 14.97 -7.01 1.12
C PHE A 36 16.20 -6.80 0.23
N ALA A 37 16.11 -5.97 -0.81
CA ALA A 37 17.25 -5.63 -1.68
C ALA A 37 18.43 -5.07 -0.88
N ALA A 38 18.17 -4.26 0.15
CA ALA A 38 19.18 -3.65 1.02
C ALA A 38 20.13 -4.68 1.64
N LEU A 39 19.69 -5.93 1.85
CA LEU A 39 20.51 -6.99 2.45
C LEU A 39 21.81 -7.29 1.68
N GLN A 40 21.81 -7.05 0.38
CA GLN A 40 22.96 -7.26 -0.50
C GLN A 40 23.36 -5.97 -1.23
N MET A 41 22.39 -5.19 -1.72
CA MET A 41 22.58 -3.97 -2.49
C MET A 41 23.47 -2.96 -1.74
N ASN A 42 23.21 -2.73 -0.45
CA ASN A 42 23.99 -1.78 0.34
C ASN A 42 25.47 -2.14 0.38
N LYS A 43 25.79 -3.43 0.53
CA LYS A 43 27.16 -3.92 0.50
C LYS A 43 27.80 -3.81 -0.89
N ASP A 44 27.07 -4.21 -1.93
CA ASP A 44 27.56 -4.25 -3.31
C ASP A 44 27.83 -2.83 -3.84
N LEU A 45 27.00 -1.84 -3.46
CA LEU A 45 27.11 -0.44 -3.90
C LEU A 45 27.85 0.46 -2.91
N GLY A 46 28.27 -0.08 -1.74
CA GLY A 46 28.94 0.68 -0.69
C GLY A 46 28.07 1.70 0.03
N PHE A 47 26.76 1.46 0.10
CA PHE A 47 25.83 2.38 0.74
C PHE A 47 25.91 2.32 2.27
N SER A 48 26.08 3.47 2.89
CA SER A 48 25.91 3.61 4.33
C SER A 48 24.44 3.54 4.74
N ALA A 49 24.17 3.34 6.02
CA ALA A 49 22.81 3.40 6.55
C ALA A 49 22.12 4.76 6.28
N SER A 50 22.90 5.85 6.28
CA SER A 50 22.39 7.19 5.97
C SER A 50 22.01 7.33 4.49
N VAL A 51 22.85 6.82 3.57
CA VAL A 51 22.58 6.81 2.13
C VAL A 51 21.32 6.01 1.82
N PHE A 52 21.21 4.82 2.38
CA PHE A 52 20.03 3.98 2.21
C PHE A 52 18.78 4.63 2.81
N GLY A 53 18.85 5.13 4.04
CA GLY A 53 17.72 5.77 4.71
C GLY A 53 17.23 7.01 3.98
N PHE A 54 18.15 7.86 3.50
CA PHE A 54 17.80 9.03 2.70
C PHE A 54 17.16 8.64 1.36
N GLY A 55 17.73 7.68 0.63
CA GLY A 55 17.18 7.18 -0.62
C GLY A 55 15.81 6.50 -0.45
N ALA A 56 15.60 5.78 0.65
CA ALA A 56 14.31 5.23 1.02
C ALA A 56 13.27 6.35 1.27
N GLY A 57 13.68 7.41 1.97
CA GLY A 57 12.83 8.55 2.33
C GLY A 57 12.51 9.49 1.18
N ILE A 58 13.46 9.76 0.27
CA ILE A 58 13.30 10.74 -0.83
C ILE A 58 12.21 10.31 -1.84
N PHE A 59 11.87 9.03 -1.88
CA PHE A 59 10.70 8.51 -2.61
C PHE A 59 9.43 9.27 -2.24
N PHE A 60 9.21 9.52 -0.94
CA PHE A 60 8.01 10.20 -0.45
C PHE A 60 7.97 11.67 -0.84
N LEU A 61 9.10 12.31 -1.12
CA LEU A 61 9.12 13.67 -1.67
C LEU A 61 8.53 13.69 -3.08
N GLY A 62 8.99 12.79 -3.95
CA GLY A 62 8.42 12.61 -5.29
C GLY A 62 6.94 12.27 -5.24
N TYR A 63 6.57 11.34 -4.36
CA TYR A 63 5.18 10.93 -4.16
C TYR A 63 4.30 12.12 -3.74
N PHE A 64 4.70 12.88 -2.72
CA PHE A 64 3.96 14.02 -2.18
C PHE A 64 3.74 15.13 -3.22
N VAL A 65 4.80 15.51 -3.95
CA VAL A 65 4.73 16.58 -4.95
C VAL A 65 3.79 16.24 -6.09
N PHE A 66 3.77 14.97 -6.52
CA PHE A 66 2.99 14.54 -7.69
C PHE A 66 1.63 13.93 -7.35
N GLU A 67 1.29 13.74 -6.08
CA GLU A 67 0.01 13.12 -5.66
C GLU A 67 -1.20 13.92 -6.15
N VAL A 68 -1.25 15.23 -5.89
CA VAL A 68 -2.37 16.08 -6.31
C VAL A 68 -2.43 16.23 -7.84
N PRO A 69 -1.33 16.57 -8.54
CA PRO A 69 -1.32 16.59 -10.00
C PRO A 69 -1.77 15.29 -10.65
N SER A 70 -1.36 14.15 -10.09
CA SER A 70 -1.75 12.83 -10.60
C SER A 70 -3.24 12.56 -10.44
N ASN A 71 -3.85 12.96 -9.32
CA ASN A 71 -5.30 12.79 -9.12
C ASN A 71 -6.12 13.70 -10.05
N LEU A 72 -5.69 14.94 -10.28
CA LEU A 72 -6.32 15.83 -11.26
C LEU A 72 -6.24 15.25 -12.69
N ALA A 73 -5.11 14.65 -13.03
CA ALA A 73 -4.96 13.98 -14.31
C ALA A 73 -5.86 12.74 -14.41
N LEU A 74 -6.06 11.98 -13.33
CA LEU A 74 -6.97 10.85 -13.29
C LEU A 74 -8.42 11.28 -13.56
N GLU A 75 -8.87 12.39 -12.99
CA GLU A 75 -10.20 12.95 -13.27
C GLU A 75 -10.33 13.36 -14.75
N ARG A 76 -9.29 13.94 -15.34
CA ARG A 76 -9.29 14.42 -16.73
C ARG A 76 -9.20 13.31 -17.76
N PHE A 77 -8.33 12.32 -17.54
CA PHE A 77 -8.01 11.27 -18.54
C PHE A 77 -8.78 9.97 -18.33
N GLY A 78 -9.49 9.83 -17.22
CA GLY A 78 -10.18 8.61 -16.80
C GLY A 78 -9.28 7.67 -15.99
N ALA A 79 -9.91 6.93 -15.07
CA ALA A 79 -9.22 6.04 -14.14
C ALA A 79 -8.49 4.90 -14.86
N ARG A 80 -9.12 4.28 -15.86
CA ARG A 80 -8.57 3.18 -16.64
C ARG A 80 -7.21 3.52 -17.25
N LYS A 81 -7.15 4.61 -17.99
CA LYS A 81 -5.91 5.03 -18.68
C LYS A 81 -4.86 5.50 -17.69
N TRP A 82 -5.29 6.26 -16.68
CA TRP A 82 -4.34 6.89 -15.77
C TRP A 82 -3.75 5.90 -14.77
N ILE A 83 -4.54 4.99 -14.18
CA ILE A 83 -4.05 3.93 -13.32
C ILE A 83 -3.12 2.99 -14.10
N ALA A 84 -3.49 2.59 -15.32
CA ALA A 84 -2.63 1.78 -16.17
C ALA A 84 -1.29 2.47 -16.46
N ARG A 85 -1.29 3.78 -16.76
CA ARG A 85 -0.07 4.58 -16.94
C ARG A 85 0.78 4.60 -15.67
N ILE A 86 0.17 4.84 -14.51
CA ILE A 86 0.85 4.81 -13.23
C ILE A 86 1.56 3.45 -13.05
N MET A 87 0.83 2.35 -13.23
CA MET A 87 1.38 0.99 -13.06
C MET A 87 2.51 0.71 -14.05
N LEU A 88 2.39 1.13 -15.29
CA LEU A 88 3.42 0.97 -16.30
C LEU A 88 4.69 1.75 -15.95
N THR A 89 4.54 3.04 -15.63
CA THR A 89 5.70 3.91 -15.36
C THR A 89 6.43 3.52 -14.09
N TRP A 90 5.71 3.18 -13.02
CA TRP A 90 6.39 2.71 -11.81
C TRP A 90 7.03 1.33 -12.03
N GLY A 91 6.35 0.38 -12.72
CA GLY A 91 6.92 -0.93 -12.98
C GLY A 91 8.24 -0.86 -13.78
N VAL A 92 8.31 0.02 -14.80
CA VAL A 92 9.56 0.26 -15.54
C VAL A 92 10.64 0.85 -14.63
N LEU A 93 10.31 1.85 -13.81
CA LEU A 93 11.28 2.49 -12.91
C LEU A 93 11.72 1.55 -11.78
N SER A 94 10.82 0.70 -11.27
CA SER A 94 11.18 -0.34 -10.31
C SER A 94 12.16 -1.34 -10.90
N GLY A 95 11.89 -1.84 -12.12
CA GLY A 95 12.84 -2.69 -12.83
C GLY A 95 14.18 -2.00 -13.10
N ALA A 96 14.17 -0.69 -13.38
CA ALA A 96 15.39 0.11 -13.58
C ALA A 96 16.25 0.23 -12.32
N MET A 97 15.69 0.05 -11.13
CA MET A 97 16.46 -0.05 -9.87
C MET A 97 17.55 -1.11 -9.93
N ALA A 98 17.36 -2.21 -10.68
CA ALA A 98 18.36 -3.26 -10.86
C ALA A 98 19.68 -2.77 -11.49
N PHE A 99 19.67 -1.63 -12.15
CA PHE A 99 20.82 -1.08 -12.88
C PHE A 99 21.46 0.13 -12.21
N VAL A 100 21.06 0.45 -10.98
CA VAL A 100 21.65 1.53 -10.19
C VAL A 100 23.12 1.23 -9.88
N ARG A 101 23.98 2.24 -10.07
CA ARG A 101 25.43 2.10 -9.89
C ARG A 101 26.04 3.07 -8.87
N GLY A 102 25.24 3.67 -8.02
CA GLY A 102 25.73 4.60 -6.99
C GLY A 102 24.64 5.44 -6.37
N GLU A 103 25.00 6.28 -5.41
CA GLU A 103 24.08 7.07 -4.60
C GLU A 103 23.18 7.99 -5.45
N THR A 104 23.77 8.75 -6.37
CA THR A 104 22.99 9.68 -7.21
C THR A 104 21.97 8.96 -8.06
N GLY A 105 22.34 7.84 -8.71
CA GLY A 105 21.41 7.02 -9.49
C GLY A 105 20.28 6.45 -8.60
N PHE A 106 20.62 6.01 -7.41
CA PHE A 106 19.67 5.53 -6.43
C PHE A 106 18.67 6.63 -6.05
N TYR A 107 19.11 7.82 -5.69
CA TYR A 107 18.24 8.93 -5.31
C TYR A 107 17.35 9.38 -6.47
N VAL A 108 17.91 9.53 -7.66
CA VAL A 108 17.14 9.95 -8.85
C VAL A 108 16.02 8.97 -9.15
N ILE A 109 16.32 7.67 -9.22
CA ILE A 109 15.28 6.66 -9.49
C ILE A 109 14.26 6.62 -8.35
N ARG A 110 14.65 6.78 -7.10
CA ARG A 110 13.72 6.81 -5.97
C ARG A 110 12.74 7.99 -6.03
N VAL A 111 13.21 9.19 -6.42
CA VAL A 111 12.32 10.35 -6.63
C VAL A 111 11.37 10.12 -7.80
N LEU A 112 11.90 9.63 -8.92
CA LEU A 112 11.10 9.34 -10.12
C LEU A 112 10.06 8.23 -9.85
N LEU A 113 10.44 7.20 -9.09
CA LEU A 113 9.54 6.11 -8.70
C LEU A 113 8.41 6.64 -7.81
N GLY A 114 8.73 7.50 -6.83
CA GLY A 114 7.73 8.18 -6.01
C GLY A 114 6.76 9.03 -6.85
N ALA A 115 7.28 9.81 -7.78
CA ALA A 115 6.48 10.61 -8.71
C ALA A 115 5.61 9.75 -9.64
N ALA A 116 6.13 8.63 -10.12
CA ALA A 116 5.41 7.70 -11.00
C ALA A 116 4.28 6.96 -10.28
N GLU A 117 4.49 6.55 -9.02
CA GLU A 117 3.51 5.85 -8.20
C GLU A 117 2.47 6.80 -7.57
N ALA A 118 2.79 8.10 -7.52
CA ALA A 118 1.92 9.11 -6.95
C ALA A 118 0.52 9.10 -7.57
N GLY A 119 -0.50 9.19 -6.69
CA GLY A 119 -1.90 9.15 -7.11
C GLY A 119 -2.47 7.74 -7.32
N PHE A 120 -1.69 6.65 -7.17
CA PHE A 120 -2.22 5.30 -7.32
C PHE A 120 -3.26 4.98 -6.23
N PHE A 121 -2.86 5.06 -4.96
CA PHE A 121 -3.77 4.77 -3.85
C PHE A 121 -4.96 5.75 -3.80
N PRO A 122 -4.77 7.08 -3.75
CA PRO A 122 -5.90 8.01 -3.72
C PRO A 122 -6.75 7.94 -5.00
N GLY A 123 -6.16 7.65 -6.15
CA GLY A 123 -6.87 7.42 -7.41
C GLY A 123 -7.78 6.21 -7.35
N ILE A 124 -7.34 5.10 -6.75
CA ILE A 124 -8.21 3.93 -6.51
C ILE A 124 -9.32 4.27 -5.52
N VAL A 125 -9.00 4.97 -4.43
CA VAL A 125 -10.02 5.43 -3.46
C VAL A 125 -11.09 6.26 -4.16
N PHE A 126 -10.67 7.22 -4.98
CA PHE A 126 -11.60 8.02 -5.78
C PHE A 126 -12.41 7.15 -6.75
N TYR A 127 -11.77 6.25 -7.49
CA TYR A 127 -12.43 5.33 -8.41
C TYR A 127 -13.48 4.46 -7.70
N LEU A 128 -13.19 3.95 -6.52
CA LEU A 128 -14.16 3.19 -5.73
C LEU A 128 -15.38 4.03 -5.34
N THR A 129 -15.23 5.36 -5.17
CA THR A 129 -16.39 6.23 -4.90
C THR A 129 -17.32 6.40 -6.11
N LEU A 130 -16.82 6.18 -7.33
CA LEU A 130 -17.61 6.21 -8.56
C LEU A 130 -18.43 4.93 -8.81
N TRP A 131 -18.09 3.85 -8.08
CA TRP A 131 -18.70 2.53 -8.30
C TRP A 131 -19.47 2.00 -7.09
N PHE A 132 -19.19 2.50 -5.88
CA PHE A 132 -19.81 1.99 -4.66
C PHE A 132 -20.58 3.09 -3.92
N PRO A 133 -21.87 2.85 -3.61
CA PRO A 133 -22.61 3.70 -2.70
C PRO A 133 -21.94 3.82 -1.33
N SER A 134 -22.15 4.94 -0.65
CA SER A 134 -21.49 5.29 0.63
C SER A 134 -21.63 4.20 1.70
N ALA A 135 -22.80 3.54 1.76
CA ALA A 135 -23.08 2.45 2.71
C ALA A 135 -22.12 1.24 2.58
N TYR A 136 -21.49 1.05 1.40
CA TYR A 136 -20.60 -0.09 1.13
C TYR A 136 -19.12 0.29 1.14
N ARG A 137 -18.77 1.58 1.07
CA ARG A 137 -17.37 2.05 0.89
C ARG A 137 -16.45 1.61 2.00
N ALA A 138 -16.87 1.71 3.26
CA ALA A 138 -16.03 1.28 4.38
C ALA A 138 -15.64 -0.20 4.29
N ARG A 139 -16.60 -1.07 3.95
CA ARG A 139 -16.35 -2.51 3.77
C ARG A 139 -15.42 -2.79 2.59
N VAL A 140 -15.64 -2.11 1.46
CA VAL A 140 -14.82 -2.25 0.26
C VAL A 140 -13.40 -1.77 0.50
N MET A 141 -13.23 -0.63 1.18
CA MET A 141 -11.92 -0.11 1.56
C MET A 141 -11.19 -1.04 2.52
N GLY A 142 -11.88 -1.58 3.52
CA GLY A 142 -11.28 -2.57 4.44
C GLY A 142 -10.75 -3.81 3.70
N LEU A 143 -11.51 -4.33 2.73
CA LEU A 143 -11.05 -5.44 1.89
C LEU A 143 -9.84 -5.04 1.02
N PHE A 144 -9.85 -3.85 0.45
CA PHE A 144 -8.77 -3.35 -0.39
C PHE A 144 -7.46 -3.21 0.39
N VAL A 145 -7.50 -2.66 1.60
CA VAL A 145 -6.31 -2.41 2.42
C VAL A 145 -5.67 -3.71 2.96
N ILE A 146 -6.43 -4.82 3.05
CA ILE A 146 -5.88 -6.14 3.42
C ILE A 146 -4.76 -6.58 2.44
N ALA A 147 -4.78 -6.15 1.19
CA ALA A 147 -3.70 -6.42 0.24
C ALA A 147 -2.31 -6.01 0.77
N LEU A 148 -2.25 -5.03 1.66
CA LEU A 148 -1.01 -4.48 2.23
C LEU A 148 -0.22 -5.51 3.08
N PRO A 149 -0.73 -6.07 4.18
CA PRO A 149 0.01 -7.11 4.91
C PRO A 149 0.15 -8.40 4.10
N VAL A 150 -0.82 -8.73 3.24
CA VAL A 150 -0.77 -9.93 2.39
C VAL A 150 0.39 -9.84 1.39
N SER A 151 0.69 -8.65 0.86
CA SER A 151 1.82 -8.47 -0.06
C SER A 151 3.17 -8.80 0.60
N VAL A 152 3.33 -8.46 1.88
CA VAL A 152 4.55 -8.81 2.61
C VAL A 152 4.61 -10.30 2.97
N ILE A 153 3.48 -10.86 3.42
CA ILE A 153 3.39 -12.29 3.79
C ILE A 153 3.73 -13.19 2.60
N VAL A 154 3.27 -12.83 1.41
CA VAL A 154 3.54 -13.58 0.17
C VAL A 154 4.87 -13.16 -0.45
N GLY A 155 5.14 -11.86 -0.48
CA GLY A 155 6.33 -11.29 -1.12
C GLY A 155 7.62 -11.70 -0.42
N ALA A 156 7.65 -11.72 0.93
CA ALA A 156 8.85 -12.05 1.65
C ALA A 156 9.42 -13.46 1.30
N PRO A 157 8.64 -14.55 1.32
CA PRO A 157 9.11 -15.85 0.84
C PRO A 157 9.57 -15.83 -0.62
N VAL A 158 8.83 -15.13 -1.49
CA VAL A 158 9.17 -14.99 -2.92
C VAL A 158 10.52 -14.27 -3.09
N SER A 159 10.70 -13.13 -2.40
CA SER A 159 11.97 -12.40 -2.39
C SER A 159 13.13 -13.29 -1.90
N GLY A 160 12.88 -14.10 -0.87
CA GLY A 160 13.88 -15.06 -0.35
C GLY A 160 14.29 -16.12 -1.37
N LEU A 161 13.34 -16.63 -2.16
CA LEU A 161 13.60 -17.58 -3.24
C LEU A 161 14.35 -16.93 -4.41
N ILE A 162 14.03 -15.67 -4.76
CA ILE A 162 14.69 -14.91 -5.81
C ILE A 162 16.19 -14.74 -5.52
N TYR A 163 16.57 -14.59 -4.24
CA TYR A 163 17.99 -14.57 -3.87
C TYR A 163 18.77 -15.83 -4.27
N GLY A 164 18.11 -16.97 -4.49
CA GLY A 164 18.71 -18.16 -5.08
C GLY A 164 19.25 -17.99 -6.51
N LEU A 165 18.85 -16.91 -7.19
CA LEU A 165 19.33 -16.55 -8.53
C LEU A 165 20.61 -15.69 -8.48
N ASP A 166 21.22 -15.46 -7.32
CA ASP A 166 22.45 -14.66 -7.20
C ASP A 166 23.57 -15.23 -8.07
N GLY A 167 24.14 -14.38 -8.93
CA GLY A 167 25.15 -14.78 -9.93
C GLY A 167 24.59 -15.30 -11.26
N ALA A 168 23.32 -15.63 -11.36
CA ALA A 168 22.72 -16.06 -12.62
C ALA A 168 22.75 -14.92 -13.66
N LEU A 169 23.16 -15.23 -14.88
CA LEU A 169 23.36 -14.25 -15.97
C LEU A 169 24.25 -13.05 -15.59
N GLY A 170 25.13 -13.22 -14.60
CA GLY A 170 26.00 -12.14 -14.11
C GLY A 170 25.32 -11.08 -13.27
N LEU A 171 24.05 -11.29 -12.89
CA LEU A 171 23.29 -10.37 -12.06
C LEU A 171 23.30 -10.81 -10.58
N ARG A 172 23.28 -9.85 -9.68
CA ARG A 172 23.18 -10.07 -8.24
C ARG A 172 21.75 -10.39 -7.82
N GLY A 173 21.57 -11.07 -6.69
CA GLY A 173 20.25 -11.44 -6.17
C GLY A 173 19.30 -10.24 -6.00
N TRP A 174 19.80 -9.10 -5.51
CA TRP A 174 18.99 -7.87 -5.39
C TRP A 174 18.56 -7.28 -6.75
N GLN A 175 19.34 -7.48 -7.82
CA GLN A 175 18.97 -7.05 -9.17
C GLN A 175 17.83 -7.91 -9.72
N TRP A 176 17.91 -9.23 -9.52
CA TRP A 176 16.82 -10.15 -9.85
C TRP A 176 15.54 -9.82 -9.11
N LEU A 177 15.66 -9.42 -7.84
CA LEU A 177 14.49 -9.01 -7.03
C LEU A 177 13.73 -7.87 -7.70
N PHE A 178 14.41 -6.78 -8.07
CA PHE A 178 13.76 -5.66 -8.74
C PHE A 178 13.20 -6.03 -10.10
N LEU A 179 13.91 -6.83 -10.90
CA LEU A 179 13.46 -7.24 -12.24
C LEU A 179 12.22 -8.13 -12.18
N ILE A 180 12.20 -9.13 -11.30
CA ILE A 180 11.10 -10.08 -11.21
C ILE A 180 9.88 -9.45 -10.54
N GLU A 181 10.07 -8.68 -9.49
CA GLU A 181 8.96 -8.07 -8.76
C GLU A 181 8.34 -6.85 -9.48
N ALA A 182 9.01 -6.29 -10.49
CA ALA A 182 8.42 -5.32 -11.41
C ALA A 182 7.42 -5.94 -12.41
N ILE A 183 7.57 -7.23 -12.75
CA ILE A 183 6.74 -7.91 -13.77
C ILE A 183 5.24 -7.86 -13.43
N PRO A 184 4.78 -8.16 -12.20
CA PRO A 184 3.37 -8.03 -11.84
C PRO A 184 2.78 -6.65 -12.15
N ALA A 185 3.49 -5.57 -11.85
CA ALA A 185 3.03 -4.21 -12.13
C ALA A 185 2.85 -3.97 -13.63
N LEU A 186 3.81 -4.42 -14.46
CA LEU A 186 3.75 -4.29 -15.91
C LEU A 186 2.59 -5.11 -16.53
N ILE A 187 2.39 -6.34 -16.07
CA ILE A 187 1.27 -7.17 -16.51
C ILE A 187 -0.07 -6.52 -16.10
N LEU A 188 -0.18 -6.09 -14.85
CA LEU A 188 -1.39 -5.48 -14.35
C LEU A 188 -1.67 -4.12 -15.01
N ALA A 189 -0.67 -3.38 -15.46
CA ALA A 189 -0.86 -2.17 -16.26
C ALA A 189 -1.62 -2.47 -17.55
N VAL A 190 -1.20 -3.52 -18.28
CA VAL A 190 -1.87 -3.97 -19.50
C VAL A 190 -3.29 -4.47 -19.19
N VAL A 191 -3.44 -5.31 -18.18
CA VAL A 191 -4.75 -5.83 -17.76
C VAL A 191 -5.68 -4.67 -17.36
N THR A 192 -5.21 -3.72 -16.58
CA THR A 192 -5.99 -2.54 -16.16
C THR A 192 -6.48 -1.74 -17.35
N PHE A 193 -5.63 -1.52 -18.33
CA PHE A 193 -5.97 -0.77 -19.55
C PHE A 193 -7.11 -1.40 -20.35
N PHE A 194 -7.17 -2.73 -20.43
CA PHE A 194 -8.19 -3.42 -21.20
C PHE A 194 -9.42 -3.84 -20.39
N TYR A 195 -9.28 -4.05 -19.10
CA TYR A 195 -10.32 -4.63 -18.26
C TYR A 195 -11.13 -3.59 -17.47
N LEU A 196 -10.48 -2.49 -17.02
CA LEU A 196 -11.14 -1.50 -16.19
C LEU A 196 -12.13 -0.68 -17.02
N THR A 197 -13.24 -0.28 -16.41
CA THR A 197 -14.26 0.59 -17.01
C THR A 197 -14.26 1.91 -16.24
N ASP A 198 -14.26 3.06 -16.93
CA ASP A 198 -14.16 4.36 -16.26
C ASP A 198 -15.44 4.71 -15.48
N TRP A 199 -16.60 4.52 -16.10
CA TRP A 199 -17.89 4.96 -15.54
C TRP A 199 -18.93 3.84 -15.52
N PRO A 200 -19.87 3.83 -14.54
CA PRO A 200 -20.98 2.89 -14.53
C PRO A 200 -21.82 2.90 -15.80
N SER A 201 -21.98 4.07 -16.44
CA SER A 201 -22.71 4.22 -17.70
C SER A 201 -22.11 3.44 -18.87
N GLU A 202 -20.79 3.18 -18.83
CA GLU A 202 -20.06 2.43 -19.84
C GLU A 202 -20.01 0.92 -19.56
N ALA A 203 -20.55 0.49 -18.43
CA ALA A 203 -20.47 -0.90 -17.95
C ALA A 203 -21.38 -1.84 -18.71
N ARG A 204 -20.93 -2.33 -19.88
CA ARG A 204 -21.64 -3.31 -20.70
C ARG A 204 -21.87 -4.66 -20.02
N TRP A 205 -21.14 -4.94 -18.93
CA TRP A 205 -21.26 -6.16 -18.13
C TRP A 205 -22.35 -6.08 -17.04
N LEU A 206 -22.95 -4.89 -16.79
CA LEU A 206 -24.16 -4.72 -15.99
C LEU A 206 -25.39 -4.85 -16.89
N THR A 207 -26.49 -5.39 -16.35
CA THR A 207 -27.79 -5.29 -17.02
C THR A 207 -28.27 -3.81 -17.03
N THR A 208 -29.20 -3.47 -17.88
CA THR A 208 -29.75 -2.10 -17.93
C THR A 208 -30.32 -1.71 -16.57
N GLU A 209 -31.08 -2.60 -15.93
CA GLU A 209 -31.68 -2.37 -14.62
C GLU A 209 -30.62 -2.15 -13.53
N GLU A 210 -29.56 -2.98 -13.49
CA GLU A 210 -28.44 -2.84 -12.53
C GLU A 210 -27.68 -1.52 -12.73
N ARG A 211 -27.45 -1.15 -13.97
CA ARG A 211 -26.74 0.06 -14.34
C ARG A 211 -27.51 1.32 -13.97
N ASP A 212 -28.80 1.36 -14.35
CA ASP A 212 -29.66 2.51 -14.11
C ASP A 212 -29.90 2.72 -12.61
N TRP A 213 -30.08 1.62 -11.84
CA TRP A 213 -30.14 1.68 -10.39
C TRP A 213 -28.86 2.26 -9.79
N LEU A 214 -27.69 1.78 -10.24
CA LEU A 214 -26.39 2.23 -9.70
C LEU A 214 -26.17 3.71 -9.99
N ILE A 215 -26.42 4.16 -11.22
CA ILE A 215 -26.29 5.56 -11.61
C ILE A 215 -27.23 6.45 -10.79
N ALA A 216 -28.50 6.09 -10.69
CA ALA A 216 -29.49 6.84 -9.92
C ALA A 216 -29.08 6.97 -8.45
N ARG A 217 -28.56 5.88 -7.85
CA ARG A 217 -28.11 5.87 -6.46
C ARG A 217 -26.91 6.76 -6.21
N LEU A 218 -25.90 6.69 -7.09
CA LEU A 218 -24.70 7.51 -7.00
C LEU A 218 -24.98 9.00 -7.25
N ASP A 219 -25.86 9.32 -8.19
CA ASP A 219 -26.27 10.69 -8.48
C ASP A 219 -27.07 11.31 -7.30
N ALA A 220 -27.94 10.52 -6.67
CA ALA A 220 -28.65 10.98 -5.47
C ALA A 220 -27.68 11.33 -4.33
N GLU A 221 -26.66 10.48 -4.08
CA GLU A 221 -25.63 10.76 -3.07
C GLU A 221 -24.74 11.96 -3.43
N ARG A 222 -24.46 12.14 -4.73
CA ARG A 222 -23.69 13.28 -5.22
C ARG A 222 -24.43 14.60 -4.98
N ARG A 223 -25.73 14.67 -5.34
CA ARG A 223 -26.57 15.85 -5.08
C ARG A 223 -26.68 16.19 -3.60
N GLN A 224 -26.80 15.18 -2.73
CA GLN A 224 -26.82 15.40 -1.27
C GLN A 224 -25.50 15.99 -0.76
N ARG A 225 -24.35 15.55 -1.31
CA ARG A 225 -23.04 16.10 -0.94
C ARG A 225 -22.81 17.52 -1.46
N GLU A 226 -23.25 17.81 -2.68
CA GLU A 226 -23.16 19.15 -3.28
C GLU A 226 -24.04 20.16 -2.52
N ALA A 227 -25.18 19.73 -1.99
CA ALA A 227 -26.06 20.56 -1.15
C ALA A 227 -25.50 20.79 0.27
N ALA A 228 -24.65 19.89 0.79
CA ALA A 228 -23.96 20.06 2.06
C ALA A 228 -22.77 21.02 1.84
N GLN A 229 -22.66 22.06 2.72
CA GLN A 229 -21.52 22.99 2.64
C GLN A 229 -20.20 22.23 2.74
N SER A 230 -19.46 22.15 1.63
CA SER A 230 -18.12 21.58 1.62
C SER A 230 -17.11 22.63 2.09
N LEU A 231 -16.23 22.23 3.00
CA LEU A 231 -15.07 23.05 3.36
C LEU A 231 -14.20 23.25 2.08
N SER A 232 -13.72 24.47 1.85
CA SER A 232 -12.69 24.65 0.83
C SER A 232 -11.43 23.89 1.20
N VAL A 233 -10.61 23.53 0.20
CA VAL A 233 -9.32 22.84 0.42
C VAL A 233 -8.45 23.59 1.42
N VAL A 234 -8.40 24.93 1.32
CA VAL A 234 -7.64 25.78 2.23
C VAL A 234 -8.19 25.69 3.66
N GLN A 235 -9.52 25.76 3.84
CA GLN A 235 -10.14 25.61 5.16
C GLN A 235 -9.90 24.23 5.76
N ALA A 236 -9.87 23.17 4.93
CA ALA A 236 -9.56 21.83 5.39
C ALA A 236 -8.12 21.71 5.88
N LEU A 237 -7.15 22.31 5.18
CA LEU A 237 -5.74 22.29 5.55
C LEU A 237 -5.44 22.98 6.91
N TYR A 238 -6.21 23.98 7.29
CA TYR A 238 -6.08 24.67 8.58
C TYR A 238 -7.04 24.13 9.67
N ASN A 239 -7.85 23.12 9.33
CA ASN A 239 -8.78 22.55 10.32
C ASN A 239 -8.00 21.70 11.34
N PRO A 240 -8.08 22.00 12.65
CA PRO A 240 -7.29 21.28 13.67
C PRO A 240 -7.65 19.80 13.77
N LYS A 241 -8.89 19.40 13.43
CA LYS A 241 -9.28 17.99 13.38
C LYS A 241 -8.60 17.26 12.23
N VAL A 242 -8.52 17.91 11.05
CA VAL A 242 -7.82 17.34 9.89
C VAL A 242 -6.33 17.21 10.18
N LEU A 243 -5.72 18.25 10.77
CA LEU A 243 -4.30 18.21 11.14
C LEU A 243 -4.00 17.12 12.16
N ALA A 244 -4.84 16.97 13.20
CA ALA A 244 -4.68 15.90 14.20
C ALA A 244 -4.80 14.50 13.57
N LEU A 245 -5.79 14.26 12.69
CA LEU A 245 -5.94 13.00 11.98
C LEU A 245 -4.75 12.76 11.05
N SER A 246 -4.28 13.77 10.34
CA SER A 246 -3.09 13.67 9.48
C SER A 246 -1.84 13.31 10.26
N ALA A 247 -1.65 13.87 11.46
CA ALA A 247 -0.53 13.53 12.33
C ALA A 247 -0.59 12.07 12.80
N VAL A 248 -1.78 11.57 13.17
CA VAL A 248 -1.99 10.16 13.51
C VAL A 248 -1.67 9.26 12.32
N TYR A 249 -2.19 9.56 11.14
CA TYR A 249 -1.94 8.78 9.93
C TYR A 249 -0.46 8.81 9.52
N PHE A 250 0.19 9.95 9.67
CA PHE A 250 1.64 10.07 9.46
C PHE A 250 2.42 9.12 10.38
N GLY A 251 2.08 9.07 11.68
CA GLY A 251 2.72 8.16 12.62
C GLY A 251 2.53 6.68 12.24
N VAL A 252 1.32 6.28 11.84
CA VAL A 252 1.02 4.92 11.36
C VAL A 252 1.85 4.60 10.11
N SER A 253 1.84 5.51 9.13
CA SER A 253 2.54 5.30 7.85
C SER A 253 4.06 5.28 8.03
N ALA A 254 4.63 6.18 8.84
CA ALA A 254 6.06 6.22 9.12
C ALA A 254 6.52 4.93 9.83
N THR A 255 5.74 4.44 10.79
CA THR A 255 6.04 3.21 11.50
C THR A 255 5.96 1.98 10.58
N SER A 256 4.89 1.85 9.79
CA SER A 256 4.72 0.75 8.83
C SER A 256 5.86 0.73 7.81
N THR A 257 6.23 1.89 7.28
CA THR A 257 7.31 2.04 6.30
C THR A 257 8.68 1.73 6.93
N GLY A 258 8.93 2.23 8.14
CA GLY A 258 10.16 1.94 8.88
C GLY A 258 10.34 0.43 9.10
N LEU A 259 9.28 -0.26 9.52
CA LEU A 259 9.30 -1.73 9.63
C LEU A 259 9.63 -2.39 8.29
N SER A 260 9.00 -1.95 7.20
CA SER A 260 9.19 -2.54 5.88
C SER A 260 10.64 -2.42 5.38
N TYR A 261 11.31 -1.31 5.65
CA TYR A 261 12.67 -1.07 5.15
C TYR A 261 13.77 -1.59 6.06
N PHE A 262 13.57 -1.58 7.37
CA PHE A 262 14.64 -1.88 8.31
C PHE A 262 14.50 -3.25 8.99
N LEU A 263 13.30 -3.81 9.14
CA LEU A 263 13.12 -5.12 9.77
C LEU A 263 13.90 -6.23 9.08
N PRO A 264 13.95 -6.34 7.72
CA PRO A 264 14.79 -7.35 7.08
C PRO A 264 16.27 -7.24 7.45
N GLN A 265 16.79 -6.01 7.55
CA GLN A 265 18.18 -5.75 7.92
C GLN A 265 18.46 -6.14 9.39
N ILE A 266 17.53 -5.84 10.29
CA ILE A 266 17.62 -6.24 11.71
C ILE A 266 17.64 -7.77 11.83
N VAL A 267 16.72 -8.45 11.13
CA VAL A 267 16.65 -9.93 11.15
C VAL A 267 17.90 -10.54 10.54
N ARG A 268 18.44 -9.97 9.47
CA ARG A 268 19.69 -10.42 8.85
C ARG A 268 20.86 -10.34 9.83
N GLY A 269 20.89 -9.35 10.71
CA GLY A 269 21.86 -9.19 11.78
C GLY A 269 21.90 -10.35 12.78
N PHE A 270 20.89 -11.23 12.82
CA PHE A 270 20.88 -12.45 13.63
C PHE A 270 21.77 -13.57 13.06
N GLY A 271 22.41 -13.37 11.90
CA GLY A 271 23.30 -14.36 11.27
C GLY A 271 22.58 -15.45 10.47
N VAL A 272 21.29 -15.32 10.23
CA VAL A 272 20.47 -16.28 9.47
C VAL A 272 20.64 -16.12 7.94
N SER A 273 20.28 -17.14 7.16
CA SER A 273 20.32 -17.09 5.67
C SER A 273 19.35 -16.05 5.08
N TYR A 274 19.48 -15.71 3.79
CA TYR A 274 18.55 -14.81 3.11
C TYR A 274 17.10 -15.32 3.18
N LEU A 275 16.87 -16.60 2.88
CA LEU A 275 15.54 -17.20 2.94
C LEU A 275 14.97 -17.17 4.37
N GLN A 276 15.78 -17.51 5.37
CA GLN A 276 15.34 -17.42 6.77
C GLN A 276 15.03 -15.98 7.17
N THR A 277 15.85 -15.02 6.72
CA THR A 277 15.60 -13.59 6.97
C THR A 277 14.24 -13.16 6.47
N THR A 278 13.90 -13.53 5.21
CA THR A 278 12.61 -13.14 4.63
C THR A 278 11.45 -13.82 5.31
N LEU A 279 11.54 -15.12 5.63
CA LEU A 279 10.50 -15.86 6.34
C LEU A 279 10.26 -15.30 7.75
N ILE A 280 11.32 -15.02 8.51
CA ILE A 280 11.21 -14.43 9.85
C ILE A 280 10.60 -13.02 9.76
N THR A 281 11.01 -12.23 8.77
CA THR A 281 10.47 -10.88 8.54
C THR A 281 8.96 -10.91 8.28
N ALA A 282 8.42 -11.97 7.69
CA ALA A 282 6.98 -12.09 7.43
C ALA A 282 6.14 -12.27 8.72
N ILE A 283 6.72 -12.82 9.80
CA ILE A 283 5.98 -13.16 11.03
C ILE A 283 5.24 -11.95 11.64
N PRO A 284 5.86 -10.78 11.86
CA PRO A 284 5.17 -9.61 12.38
C PRO A 284 4.01 -9.14 11.49
N TYR A 285 4.08 -9.35 10.17
CA TYR A 285 3.00 -8.99 9.24
C TYR A 285 1.83 -9.97 9.29
N VAL A 286 2.09 -11.26 9.53
CA VAL A 286 1.03 -12.25 9.81
C VAL A 286 0.26 -11.84 11.06
N VAL A 287 0.98 -11.52 12.14
CA VAL A 287 0.37 -11.03 13.38
C VAL A 287 -0.36 -9.71 13.16
N GLY A 288 0.21 -8.81 12.35
CA GLY A 288 -0.42 -7.56 11.93
C GLY A 288 -1.72 -7.76 11.15
N ALA A 289 -1.77 -8.72 10.22
CA ALA A 289 -2.98 -9.06 9.49
C ALA A 289 -4.09 -9.59 10.41
N VAL A 290 -3.73 -10.44 11.37
CA VAL A 290 -4.66 -10.89 12.43
C VAL A 290 -5.15 -9.70 13.25
N GLY A 291 -4.25 -8.80 13.65
CA GLY A 291 -4.57 -7.56 14.36
C GLY A 291 -5.55 -6.68 13.57
N MET A 292 -5.31 -6.48 12.28
CA MET A 292 -6.18 -5.73 11.37
C MET A 292 -7.62 -6.25 11.40
N VAL A 293 -7.80 -7.55 11.26
CA VAL A 293 -9.14 -8.19 11.22
C VAL A 293 -9.78 -8.21 12.60
N ALA A 294 -9.06 -8.63 13.63
CA ALA A 294 -9.59 -8.78 14.99
C ALA A 294 -9.95 -7.42 15.60
N TYR A 295 -9.04 -6.46 15.46
CA TYR A 295 -9.21 -5.14 16.06
C TYR A 295 -10.22 -4.28 15.30
N GLY A 296 -10.26 -4.38 13.98
CA GLY A 296 -11.30 -3.75 13.15
C GLY A 296 -12.70 -4.24 13.54
N ARG A 297 -12.89 -5.58 13.63
CA ARG A 297 -14.17 -6.16 14.06
C ARG A 297 -14.57 -5.75 15.49
N ARG A 298 -13.60 -5.64 16.38
CA ARG A 298 -13.86 -5.22 17.77
C ARG A 298 -14.30 -3.75 17.81
N SER A 299 -13.62 -2.87 17.09
CA SER A 299 -13.97 -1.45 17.01
C SER A 299 -15.36 -1.24 16.41
N ASP A 300 -15.69 -1.97 15.33
CA ASP A 300 -17.01 -1.89 14.71
C ASP A 300 -18.14 -2.35 15.64
N ARG A 301 -17.90 -3.39 16.45
CA ARG A 301 -18.90 -3.88 17.43
C ARG A 301 -19.19 -2.88 18.55
N HIS A 302 -18.18 -2.13 18.97
CA HIS A 302 -18.32 -1.17 20.08
C HIS A 302 -18.64 0.25 19.58
N LEU A 303 -18.64 0.49 18.25
CA LEU A 303 -18.83 1.79 17.60
C LEU A 303 -17.90 2.89 18.15
N GLU A 304 -16.75 2.47 18.68
CA GLU A 304 -15.78 3.32 19.33
C GLU A 304 -14.43 3.18 18.64
N ARG A 305 -13.93 4.25 18.03
CA ARG A 305 -12.70 4.24 17.23
C ARG A 305 -11.51 4.88 17.93
N ARG A 306 -11.75 5.92 18.74
CA ARG A 306 -10.65 6.74 19.31
C ARG A 306 -9.76 5.96 20.25
N SER A 307 -10.33 5.29 21.25
CA SER A 307 -9.56 4.50 22.21
C SER A 307 -8.92 3.29 21.56
N HIS A 308 -9.60 2.66 20.60
CA HIS A 308 -9.03 1.54 19.87
C HIS A 308 -7.78 1.96 19.08
N VAL A 309 -7.81 3.08 18.35
CA VAL A 309 -6.63 3.62 17.65
C VAL A 309 -5.52 3.97 18.65
N ALA A 310 -5.87 4.66 19.74
CA ALA A 310 -4.87 5.05 20.75
C ALA A 310 -4.18 3.83 21.40
N VAL A 311 -4.94 2.80 21.79
CA VAL A 311 -4.37 1.55 22.34
C VAL A 311 -3.52 0.81 21.31
N ALA A 312 -3.97 0.73 20.07
CA ALA A 312 -3.23 0.10 19.00
C ALA A 312 -1.87 0.79 18.76
N LEU A 313 -1.86 2.11 18.72
CA LEU A 313 -0.61 2.89 18.58
C LEU A 313 0.29 2.78 19.80
N LEU A 314 -0.27 2.70 21.00
CA LEU A 314 0.50 2.46 22.21
C LEU A 314 1.19 1.08 22.18
N LEU A 315 0.47 0.04 21.75
CA LEU A 315 1.06 -1.29 21.56
C LEU A 315 2.18 -1.26 20.51
N ALA A 316 2.00 -0.51 19.42
CA ALA A 316 3.04 -0.33 18.42
C ALA A 316 4.28 0.35 19.00
N ALA A 317 4.09 1.44 19.74
CA ALA A 317 5.19 2.18 20.38
C ALA A 317 5.93 1.32 21.41
N ILE A 318 5.22 0.57 22.26
CA ILE A 318 5.81 -0.37 23.22
C ILE A 318 6.59 -1.45 22.48
N GLY A 319 6.02 -2.07 21.44
CA GLY A 319 6.68 -3.11 20.66
C GLY A 319 8.01 -2.63 20.06
N ILE A 320 8.01 -1.44 19.42
CA ILE A 320 9.23 -0.85 18.86
C ILE A 320 10.21 -0.50 19.99
N GLY A 321 9.76 0.20 21.05
CA GLY A 321 10.62 0.61 22.15
C GLY A 321 11.28 -0.58 22.84
N VAL A 322 10.51 -1.64 23.14
CA VAL A 322 11.04 -2.86 23.74
C VAL A 322 12.01 -3.58 22.80
N SER A 323 11.77 -3.56 21.49
CA SER A 323 12.70 -4.18 20.52
C SER A 323 14.11 -3.58 20.55
N THR A 324 14.26 -2.31 20.97
CA THR A 324 15.59 -1.65 21.01
C THR A 324 16.46 -2.12 22.17
N ILE A 325 15.84 -2.57 23.27
CA ILE A 325 16.57 -3.02 24.50
C ILE A 325 16.73 -4.54 24.60
N LEU A 326 16.08 -5.29 23.71
CA LEU A 326 16.18 -6.74 23.70
C LEU A 326 17.33 -7.20 22.80
N ASP A 327 18.23 -8.04 23.31
CA ASP A 327 19.33 -8.64 22.55
C ASP A 327 18.93 -10.00 21.95
N GLN A 328 18.06 -10.75 22.65
CA GLN A 328 17.66 -12.07 22.22
C GLN A 328 16.77 -12.02 20.96
N PRO A 329 17.15 -12.69 19.84
CA PRO A 329 16.43 -12.61 18.57
C PRO A 329 14.94 -12.95 18.66
N VAL A 330 14.59 -14.02 19.38
CA VAL A 330 13.19 -14.46 19.52
C VAL A 330 12.33 -13.41 20.22
N LEU A 331 12.82 -12.83 21.32
CA LEU A 331 12.11 -11.78 22.05
C LEU A 331 12.00 -10.49 21.22
N LYS A 332 13.05 -10.17 20.45
CA LYS A 332 13.03 -9.02 19.53
C LYS A 332 11.96 -9.18 18.46
N ILE A 333 11.83 -10.37 17.86
CA ILE A 333 10.76 -10.66 16.90
C ILE A 333 9.38 -10.61 17.57
N ALA A 334 9.22 -11.13 18.79
CA ALA A 334 7.96 -11.01 19.53
C ALA A 334 7.57 -9.53 19.77
N ALA A 335 8.54 -8.67 20.09
CA ALA A 335 8.32 -7.24 20.20
C ALA A 335 7.89 -6.61 18.86
N PHE A 336 8.50 -7.00 17.74
CA PHE A 336 8.04 -6.56 16.41
C PHE A 336 6.67 -7.13 16.02
N CYS A 337 6.29 -8.31 16.50
CA CYS A 337 4.92 -8.83 16.35
C CYS A 337 3.92 -7.95 17.09
N LEU A 338 4.24 -7.49 18.31
CA LEU A 338 3.41 -6.54 19.05
C LEU A 338 3.30 -5.21 18.29
N ALA A 339 4.40 -4.71 17.73
CA ALA A 339 4.42 -3.51 16.90
C ALA A 339 3.56 -3.68 15.65
N GLY A 340 3.69 -4.78 14.93
CA GLY A 340 2.90 -5.10 13.75
C GLY A 340 1.40 -5.19 14.06
N PHE A 341 1.03 -5.88 15.14
CA PHE A 341 -0.36 -5.93 15.62
C PHE A 341 -0.94 -4.52 15.84
N GLY A 342 -0.19 -3.66 16.52
CA GLY A 342 -0.61 -2.29 16.81
C GLY A 342 -0.76 -1.44 15.55
N VAL A 343 0.27 -1.40 14.69
CA VAL A 343 0.26 -0.57 13.46
C VAL A 343 -0.87 -0.97 12.51
N TYR A 344 -1.00 -2.28 12.21
CA TYR A 344 -2.02 -2.76 11.28
C TYR A 344 -3.41 -2.77 11.90
N GLY A 345 -3.52 -2.96 13.22
CA GLY A 345 -4.76 -2.77 13.96
C GLY A 345 -5.26 -1.32 13.90
N ALA A 346 -4.38 -0.34 14.09
CA ALA A 346 -4.70 1.07 13.94
C ALA A 346 -5.12 1.42 12.50
N LEU A 347 -4.39 0.92 11.51
CA LEU A 347 -4.68 1.18 10.09
C LEU A 347 -6.08 0.68 9.65
N ALA A 348 -6.57 -0.41 10.23
CA ALA A 348 -7.89 -0.95 9.93
C ALA A 348 -9.05 -0.10 10.46
N ILE A 349 -8.81 0.68 11.51
CA ILE A 349 -9.83 1.44 12.21
C ILE A 349 -9.85 2.90 11.75
N PHE A 350 -8.67 3.41 11.36
CA PHE A 350 -8.48 4.78 10.90
C PHE A 350 -9.13 5.03 9.55
#